data_7615776e477727e286b8751e4fd0c754
#
_entry.id   7615776e477727e286b8751e4fd0c754
#
_cell.length_a   1.000
_cell.length_b   1.000
_cell.length_c   1.000
_cell.angle_alpha   90.00
_cell.angle_beta   90.00
_cell.angle_gamma   90.00
#
_symmetry.space_group_name_H-M   'P 1'
#
loop_
_entity.id
_entity.type
_entity.pdbx_description
1 polymer ?
#
loop_
_entity_poly.entity_id
_entity_poly.type
_entity_poly.pdbx_seq_one_letter_code
_entity_poly.pdbx_strand_id
1 'polypeptide(L)'
;QGSNGAGKSTLFNSIAGNFLVDSGRILLDDENITFTPEYKRSKYIGRLFQDPLRGTAPHMTIRENLALAYLRAGEHTKMFSRVSKKDEEKFRDVLKQLDIGLENCMDVPVGTLSGGQRQSLTLLMATIVPPKLLLLDEHTAALDPQAAEKIMALTNQIVLDNHTTCLMITHNMKSALSTGNRTLMMNQGKIIQDLNEDDKKNMDVDT
;
A
#
# COMPACT_ATOMS: atom_id res chain seq x y z
N GLN A 1 -11.28 12.55 -1.91
CA GLN A 1 -11.81 12.29 -3.25
C GLN A 1 -11.57 13.50 -4.15
N GLY A 2 -11.42 13.30 -5.43
CA GLY A 2 -11.27 14.39 -6.40
C GLY A 2 -11.45 13.84 -7.81
N SER A 3 -11.85 14.71 -8.73
CA SER A 3 -11.92 14.39 -10.16
C SER A 3 -10.58 13.91 -10.71
N ASN A 4 -10.57 13.27 -11.88
CA ASN A 4 -9.34 12.99 -12.60
C ASN A 4 -8.57 14.32 -12.79
N GLY A 5 -7.28 14.32 -12.47
CA GLY A 5 -6.47 15.55 -12.50
C GLY A 5 -6.49 16.42 -11.22
N ALA A 6 -7.17 16.00 -10.14
CA ALA A 6 -7.21 16.75 -8.88
C ALA A 6 -5.87 16.81 -8.12
N GLY A 7 -4.81 16.12 -8.59
CA GLY A 7 -3.49 16.11 -7.96
C GLY A 7 -3.22 14.98 -6.96
N LYS A 8 -4.15 14.04 -6.77
CA LYS A 8 -4.00 12.93 -5.80
C LYS A 8 -2.76 12.08 -6.06
N SER A 9 -2.58 11.58 -7.28
CA SER A 9 -1.42 10.75 -7.65
C SER A 9 -0.13 11.57 -7.64
N THR A 10 -0.19 12.86 -7.94
CA THR A 10 0.94 13.79 -7.81
C THR A 10 1.38 13.87 -6.35
N LEU A 11 0.44 14.05 -5.42
CA LEU A 11 0.72 14.05 -3.98
C LEU A 11 1.38 12.73 -3.53
N PHE A 12 0.83 11.58 -3.94
CA PHE A 12 1.41 10.27 -3.60
C PHE A 12 2.82 10.10 -4.15
N ASN A 13 3.05 10.51 -5.40
CA ASN A 13 4.36 10.44 -6.02
C ASN A 13 5.37 11.35 -5.31
N SER A 14 4.96 12.54 -4.87
CA SER A 14 5.80 13.45 -4.08
C SER A 14 6.17 12.83 -2.73
N ILE A 15 5.20 12.24 -2.01
CA ILE A 15 5.43 11.58 -0.73
C ILE A 15 6.35 10.36 -0.90
N ALA A 16 6.12 9.54 -1.94
CA ALA A 16 6.95 8.39 -2.24
C ALA A 16 8.37 8.74 -2.70
N GLY A 17 8.59 9.96 -3.20
CA GLY A 17 9.89 10.45 -3.67
C GLY A 17 10.19 10.19 -5.14
N ASN A 18 9.15 9.89 -5.95
CA ASN A 18 9.31 9.73 -7.40
C ASN A 18 9.74 11.02 -8.10
N PHE A 19 9.46 12.16 -7.51
CA PHE A 19 10.00 13.48 -7.90
C PHE A 19 10.10 14.39 -6.68
N LEU A 20 10.93 15.41 -6.78
CA LEU A 20 11.11 16.40 -5.75
C LEU A 20 9.99 17.45 -5.81
N VAL A 21 9.61 18.00 -4.68
CA VAL A 21 8.65 19.11 -4.61
C VAL A 21 9.38 20.44 -4.86
N ASP A 22 8.70 21.37 -5.51
CA ASP A 22 9.24 22.71 -5.80
C ASP A 22 9.34 23.56 -4.53
N SER A 23 8.43 23.35 -3.57
CA SER A 23 8.39 24.09 -2.30
C SER A 23 7.69 23.27 -1.22
N GLY A 24 7.85 23.70 0.04
CA GLY A 24 7.28 23.02 1.20
C GLY A 24 8.19 21.95 1.79
N ARG A 25 7.64 21.16 2.72
CA ARG A 25 8.36 20.09 3.42
C ARG A 25 7.49 18.86 3.58
N ILE A 26 8.12 17.68 3.50
CA ILE A 26 7.50 16.39 3.79
C ILE A 26 8.19 15.86 5.04
N LEU A 27 7.40 15.67 6.11
CA LEU A 27 7.86 15.12 7.37
C LEU A 27 7.25 13.71 7.57
N LEU A 28 8.04 12.76 8.02
CA LEU A 28 7.64 11.42 8.42
C LEU A 28 8.20 11.16 9.81
N ASP A 29 7.36 11.04 10.83
CA ASP A 29 7.76 10.97 12.26
C ASP A 29 8.74 12.08 12.63
N ASP A 30 8.39 13.35 12.31
CA ASP A 30 9.21 14.54 12.50
C ASP A 30 10.53 14.61 11.72
N GLU A 31 10.92 13.55 11.02
CA GLU A 31 12.06 13.55 10.11
C GLU A 31 11.71 14.23 8.78
N ASN A 32 12.55 15.17 8.37
CA ASN A 32 12.39 15.83 7.08
C ASN A 32 12.93 14.94 5.95
N ILE A 33 12.01 14.36 5.18
CA ILE A 33 12.32 13.48 4.04
C ILE A 33 12.20 14.17 2.68
N THR A 34 12.02 15.50 2.63
CA THR A 34 11.72 16.26 1.40
C THR A 34 12.69 15.95 0.25
N PHE A 35 13.99 15.86 0.54
CA PHE A 35 15.03 15.56 -0.44
C PHE A 35 15.58 14.13 -0.35
N THR A 36 14.96 13.28 0.44
CA THR A 36 15.34 11.87 0.55
C THR A 36 14.89 11.13 -0.72
N PRO A 37 15.77 10.44 -1.45
CA PRO A 37 15.42 9.74 -2.69
C PRO A 37 14.49 8.55 -2.43
N GLU A 38 13.70 8.18 -3.46
CA GLU A 38 12.68 7.12 -3.40
C GLU A 38 13.20 5.82 -2.78
N TYR A 39 14.37 5.34 -3.19
CA TYR A 39 14.93 4.07 -2.69
C TYR A 39 15.23 4.08 -1.18
N LYS A 40 15.47 5.24 -0.58
CA LYS A 40 15.62 5.39 0.88
C LYS A 40 14.25 5.45 1.56
N ARG A 41 13.29 6.20 0.98
CA ARG A 41 11.92 6.27 1.51
C ARG A 41 11.21 4.94 1.45
N SER A 42 11.49 4.11 0.45
CA SER A 42 10.85 2.79 0.28
C SER A 42 11.13 1.79 1.41
N LYS A 43 12.05 2.09 2.32
CA LYS A 43 12.26 1.33 3.56
C LYS A 43 11.16 1.57 4.59
N TYR A 44 10.57 2.77 4.59
CA TYR A 44 9.61 3.23 5.58
C TYR A 44 8.22 3.46 5.01
N ILE A 45 8.12 3.58 3.68
CA ILE A 45 6.88 3.85 2.96
C ILE A 45 6.54 2.63 2.10
N GLY A 46 5.47 1.92 2.47
CA GLY A 46 4.87 0.89 1.63
C GLY A 46 3.95 1.53 0.57
N ARG A 47 3.89 0.96 -0.63
CA ARG A 47 3.02 1.47 -1.68
C ARG A 47 2.35 0.34 -2.46
N LEU A 48 1.02 0.47 -2.63
CA LEU A 48 0.25 -0.31 -3.59
C LEU A 48 -0.20 0.58 -4.74
N PHE A 49 -0.10 0.04 -5.93
CA PHE A 49 -0.53 0.69 -7.17
C PHE A 49 -1.90 0.15 -7.58
N GLN A 50 -2.61 0.91 -8.41
CA GLN A 50 -3.84 0.47 -9.05
C GLN A 50 -3.62 -0.80 -9.90
N ASP A 51 -2.50 -0.87 -10.64
CA ASP A 51 -2.06 -2.06 -11.33
C ASP A 51 -1.08 -2.85 -10.44
N PRO A 52 -1.47 -4.06 -9.95
CA PRO A 52 -0.63 -4.86 -9.07
C PRO A 52 0.65 -5.39 -9.75
N LEU A 53 0.74 -5.38 -11.09
CA LEU A 53 1.98 -5.73 -11.80
C LEU A 53 3.11 -4.76 -11.50
N ARG A 54 2.79 -3.47 -11.27
CA ARG A 54 3.80 -2.44 -11.00
C ARG A 54 4.54 -2.63 -9.66
N GLY A 55 3.96 -3.38 -8.75
CA GLY A 55 4.56 -3.69 -7.45
C GLY A 55 5.30 -5.02 -7.40
N THR A 56 5.33 -5.78 -8.51
CA THR A 56 5.88 -7.15 -8.56
C THR A 56 6.88 -7.33 -9.69
N ALA A 57 7.69 -8.40 -9.57
CA ALA A 57 8.49 -8.96 -10.66
C ALA A 57 7.75 -10.19 -11.22
N PRO A 58 6.95 -10.06 -12.31
CA PRO A 58 5.99 -11.09 -12.74
C PRO A 58 6.64 -12.40 -13.18
N HIS A 59 7.88 -12.37 -13.64
CA HIS A 59 8.64 -13.56 -14.04
C HIS A 59 9.31 -14.29 -12.87
N MET A 60 9.38 -13.65 -11.72
CA MET A 60 9.90 -14.24 -10.48
C MET A 60 8.79 -14.94 -9.71
N THR A 61 9.17 -15.91 -8.90
CA THR A 61 8.26 -16.67 -8.03
C THR A 61 7.69 -15.81 -6.89
N ILE A 62 6.62 -16.29 -6.25
CA ILE A 62 6.06 -15.66 -5.04
C ILE A 62 7.16 -15.52 -3.97
N ARG A 63 7.93 -16.59 -3.73
CA ARG A 63 9.05 -16.61 -2.79
C ARG A 63 10.07 -15.51 -3.06
N GLU A 64 10.49 -15.38 -4.31
CA GLU A 64 11.49 -14.38 -4.72
C GLU A 64 10.96 -12.95 -4.58
N ASN A 65 9.71 -12.71 -4.93
CA ASN A 65 9.06 -11.40 -4.75
C ASN A 65 8.98 -11.02 -3.26
N LEU A 66 8.58 -11.96 -2.38
CA LEU A 66 8.56 -11.72 -0.93
C LEU A 66 9.96 -11.47 -0.38
N ALA A 67 10.96 -12.22 -0.86
CA ALA A 67 12.36 -12.04 -0.47
C ALA A 67 12.87 -10.64 -0.84
N LEU A 68 12.59 -10.16 -2.05
CA LEU A 68 12.96 -8.81 -2.47
C LEU A 68 12.30 -7.73 -1.60
N ALA A 69 11.00 -7.90 -1.30
CA ALA A 69 10.26 -6.97 -0.45
C ALA A 69 10.83 -6.95 0.98
N TYR A 70 11.12 -8.11 1.54
CA TYR A 70 11.68 -8.27 2.88
C TYR A 70 13.08 -7.64 2.99
N LEU A 71 13.95 -7.90 2.01
CA LEU A 71 15.32 -7.34 1.98
C LEU A 71 15.31 -5.82 1.79
N ARG A 72 14.38 -5.29 1.00
CA ARG A 72 14.23 -3.84 0.77
C ARG A 72 13.88 -3.09 2.05
N ALA A 73 12.94 -3.62 2.83
CA ALA A 73 12.41 -2.98 4.03
C ALA A 73 13.25 -3.27 5.29
N GLY A 74 14.05 -4.36 5.29
CA GLY A 74 14.87 -4.75 6.43
C GLY A 74 16.16 -3.92 6.57
N GLU A 75 16.69 -3.90 7.80
CA GLU A 75 18.01 -3.32 8.12
C GLU A 75 19.19 -4.22 7.66
N HIS A 76 18.91 -5.33 6.99
CA HIS A 76 19.89 -6.31 6.54
C HIS A 76 20.70 -5.77 5.35
N THR A 77 21.59 -4.83 5.64
CA THR A 77 22.52 -4.17 4.68
C THR A 77 23.67 -5.05 4.21
N LYS A 78 23.71 -6.33 4.54
CA LYS A 78 24.72 -7.23 3.96
C LYS A 78 24.31 -7.57 2.53
N MET A 79 25.04 -7.04 1.57
CA MET A 79 24.87 -7.18 0.10
C MET A 79 24.80 -8.65 -0.39
N PHE A 80 24.94 -9.64 0.51
CA PHE A 80 24.87 -11.07 0.27
C PHE A 80 24.02 -11.84 1.30
N SER A 81 23.08 -11.16 2.00
CA SER A 81 22.20 -11.88 2.92
C SER A 81 21.24 -12.77 2.10
N ARG A 82 21.48 -14.07 2.14
CA ARG A 82 20.55 -15.06 1.60
C ARG A 82 19.33 -15.13 2.52
N VAL A 83 18.16 -15.28 1.90
CA VAL A 83 16.93 -15.64 2.62
C VAL A 83 17.18 -16.98 3.32
N SER A 84 17.01 -17.00 4.63
CA SER A 84 17.20 -18.20 5.44
C SER A 84 15.95 -19.09 5.41
N LYS A 85 16.07 -20.35 5.82
CA LYS A 85 14.90 -21.24 6.01
C LYS A 85 13.88 -20.64 6.98
N LYS A 86 14.33 -19.92 8.00
CA LYS A 86 13.46 -19.21 8.95
C LYS A 86 12.68 -18.07 8.27
N ASP A 87 13.28 -17.36 7.33
CA ASP A 87 12.58 -16.32 6.55
C ASP A 87 11.55 -16.95 5.63
N GLU A 88 11.84 -18.10 5.03
CA GLU A 88 10.87 -18.86 4.21
C GLU A 88 9.67 -19.34 5.02
N GLU A 89 9.88 -19.81 6.25
CA GLU A 89 8.79 -20.17 7.18
C GLU A 89 7.92 -18.93 7.49
N LYS A 90 8.57 -17.79 7.76
CA LYS A 90 7.87 -16.51 7.95
C LYS A 90 7.04 -16.13 6.74
N PHE A 91 7.59 -16.28 5.53
CA PHE A 91 6.84 -15.98 4.29
C PHE A 91 5.62 -16.88 4.15
N ARG A 92 5.76 -18.15 4.47
CA ARG A 92 4.66 -19.11 4.44
C ARG A 92 3.57 -18.73 5.45
N ASP A 93 3.94 -18.34 6.66
CA ASP A 93 2.99 -17.97 7.71
C ASP A 93 2.24 -16.66 7.37
N VAL A 94 2.92 -15.70 6.77
CA VAL A 94 2.29 -14.47 6.28
C VAL A 94 1.32 -14.77 5.14
N LEU A 95 1.71 -15.66 4.20
CA LEU A 95 0.83 -16.07 3.09
C LEU A 95 -0.42 -16.81 3.57
N LYS A 96 -0.35 -17.63 4.62
CA LYS A 96 -1.51 -18.32 5.21
C LYS A 96 -2.60 -17.35 5.68
N GLN A 97 -2.23 -16.13 6.11
CA GLN A 97 -3.19 -15.12 6.55
C GLN A 97 -4.13 -14.67 5.41
N LEU A 98 -3.73 -14.86 4.16
CA LEU A 98 -4.56 -14.54 3.00
C LEU A 98 -5.72 -15.51 2.78
N ASP A 99 -5.59 -16.74 3.28
CA ASP A 99 -6.57 -17.84 3.09
C ASP A 99 -6.95 -18.06 1.61
N ILE A 100 -5.95 -18.02 0.72
CA ILE A 100 -6.09 -18.20 -0.73
C ILE A 100 -5.12 -19.26 -1.30
N GLY A 101 -4.45 -20.02 -0.44
CA GLY A 101 -3.60 -21.15 -0.80
C GLY A 101 -2.22 -20.82 -1.37
N LEU A 102 -1.79 -19.55 -1.36
CA LEU A 102 -0.49 -19.14 -1.91
C LEU A 102 0.70 -19.72 -1.14
N GLU A 103 0.53 -20.05 0.12
CA GLU A 103 1.54 -20.71 0.96
C GLU A 103 1.95 -22.09 0.44
N ASN A 104 1.11 -22.73 -0.39
CA ASN A 104 1.35 -24.03 -0.98
C ASN A 104 1.98 -23.97 -2.38
N CYS A 105 2.05 -22.78 -3.00
CA CYS A 105 2.56 -22.58 -4.35
C CYS A 105 3.61 -21.47 -4.47
N MET A 106 4.50 -21.35 -3.47
CA MET A 106 5.50 -20.27 -3.39
C MET A 106 6.49 -20.25 -4.56
N ASP A 107 6.63 -21.34 -5.30
CA ASP A 107 7.53 -21.45 -6.46
C ASP A 107 6.85 -21.12 -7.80
N VAL A 108 5.58 -20.70 -7.77
CA VAL A 108 4.84 -20.29 -8.96
C VAL A 108 5.18 -18.85 -9.33
N PRO A 109 5.39 -18.53 -10.63
CA PRO A 109 5.62 -17.15 -11.07
C PRO A 109 4.43 -16.24 -10.78
N VAL A 110 4.69 -15.04 -10.25
CA VAL A 110 3.64 -14.09 -9.87
C VAL A 110 2.76 -13.66 -11.05
N GLY A 111 3.31 -13.65 -12.26
CA GLY A 111 2.57 -13.33 -13.48
C GLY A 111 1.39 -14.28 -13.77
N THR A 112 1.39 -15.50 -13.22
CA THR A 112 0.32 -16.49 -13.41
C THR A 112 -0.83 -16.37 -12.42
N LEU A 113 -0.67 -15.54 -11.39
CA LEU A 113 -1.70 -15.32 -10.37
C LEU A 113 -2.89 -14.54 -10.93
N SER A 114 -4.08 -14.77 -10.36
CA SER A 114 -5.25 -13.93 -10.63
C SER A 114 -5.01 -12.48 -10.13
N GLY A 115 -5.83 -11.53 -10.60
CA GLY A 115 -5.75 -10.13 -10.17
C GLY A 115 -5.86 -9.98 -8.64
N GLY A 116 -6.83 -10.64 -8.01
CA GLY A 116 -7.03 -10.62 -6.56
C GLY A 116 -5.86 -11.26 -5.80
N GLN A 117 -5.38 -12.44 -6.24
CA GLN A 117 -4.22 -13.09 -5.63
C GLN A 117 -2.97 -12.22 -5.70
N ARG A 118 -2.73 -11.58 -6.84
CA ARG A 118 -1.59 -10.68 -7.03
C ARG A 118 -1.71 -9.43 -6.17
N GLN A 119 -2.91 -8.88 -6.05
CA GLN A 119 -3.15 -7.71 -5.19
C GLN A 119 -2.94 -8.06 -3.71
N SER A 120 -3.42 -9.24 -3.25
CA SER A 120 -3.15 -9.73 -1.91
C SER A 120 -1.65 -9.89 -1.65
N LEU A 121 -0.93 -10.46 -2.61
CA LEU A 121 0.52 -10.61 -2.52
C LEU A 121 1.23 -9.25 -2.45
N THR A 122 0.85 -8.27 -3.29
CA THR A 122 1.44 -6.91 -3.25
C THR A 122 1.20 -6.22 -1.92
N LEU A 123 0.02 -6.41 -1.32
CA LEU A 123 -0.26 -5.88 0.02
C LEU A 123 0.68 -6.49 1.06
N LEU A 124 0.86 -7.81 1.07
CA LEU A 124 1.83 -8.46 1.96
C LEU A 124 3.26 -8.00 1.72
N MET A 125 3.67 -7.86 0.46
CA MET A 125 5.00 -7.35 0.11
C MET A 125 5.24 -5.93 0.62
N ALA A 126 4.21 -5.09 0.64
CA ALA A 126 4.29 -3.72 1.15
C ALA A 126 4.31 -3.66 2.68
N THR A 127 3.87 -4.72 3.37
CA THR A 127 3.64 -4.76 4.82
C THR A 127 4.37 -5.89 5.55
N ILE A 128 5.14 -6.72 4.84
CA ILE A 128 5.92 -7.84 5.42
C ILE A 128 6.92 -7.39 6.50
N VAL A 129 7.43 -6.18 6.35
CA VAL A 129 8.03 -5.36 7.40
C VAL A 129 7.10 -4.16 7.54
N PRO A 130 6.46 -3.94 8.71
CA PRO A 130 5.49 -2.88 8.88
C PRO A 130 6.07 -1.51 8.50
N PRO A 131 5.49 -0.81 7.51
CA PRO A 131 5.96 0.51 7.13
C PRO A 131 5.44 1.57 8.11
N LYS A 132 6.10 2.71 8.18
CA LYS A 132 5.60 3.89 8.92
C LYS A 132 4.39 4.52 8.22
N LEU A 133 4.37 4.45 6.89
CA LEU A 133 3.30 4.96 6.05
C LEU A 133 2.96 3.97 4.93
N LEU A 134 1.68 3.67 4.75
CA LEU A 134 1.18 2.86 3.65
C LEU A 134 0.39 3.75 2.67
N LEU A 135 0.79 3.77 1.40
CA LEU A 135 0.13 4.50 0.33
C LEU A 135 -0.66 3.53 -0.57
N LEU A 136 -1.97 3.70 -0.64
CA LEU A 136 -2.89 2.85 -1.39
C LEU A 136 -3.54 3.65 -2.52
N ASP A 137 -3.12 3.42 -3.76
CA ASP A 137 -3.60 4.15 -4.93
C ASP A 137 -4.67 3.33 -5.66
N GLU A 138 -5.95 3.55 -5.33
CA GLU A 138 -7.11 2.85 -5.93
C GLU A 138 -6.92 1.32 -6.01
N HIS A 139 -6.30 0.74 -5.02
CA HIS A 139 -5.75 -0.61 -5.01
C HIS A 139 -6.79 -1.75 -5.14
N THR A 140 -8.08 -1.44 -5.12
CA THR A 140 -9.18 -2.38 -5.32
C THR A 140 -9.99 -2.11 -6.60
N ALA A 141 -9.68 -1.04 -7.34
CA ALA A 141 -10.51 -0.60 -8.47
C ALA A 141 -10.55 -1.57 -9.65
N ALA A 142 -9.51 -2.38 -9.83
CA ALA A 142 -9.41 -3.36 -10.92
C ALA A 142 -9.91 -4.77 -10.53
N LEU A 143 -10.47 -4.94 -9.34
CA LEU A 143 -10.92 -6.23 -8.81
C LEU A 143 -12.44 -6.38 -8.93
N ASP A 144 -12.88 -7.63 -8.96
CA ASP A 144 -14.29 -7.94 -8.76
C ASP A 144 -14.74 -7.55 -7.33
N PRO A 145 -16.03 -7.31 -7.09
CA PRO A 145 -16.53 -6.82 -5.82
C PRO A 145 -16.14 -7.70 -4.62
N GLN A 146 -16.19 -9.02 -4.77
CA GLN A 146 -15.88 -9.95 -3.69
C GLN A 146 -14.39 -9.93 -3.33
N ALA A 147 -13.51 -9.89 -4.33
CA ALA A 147 -12.07 -9.76 -4.12
C ALA A 147 -11.73 -8.39 -3.50
N ALA A 148 -12.39 -7.31 -3.95
CA ALA A 148 -12.21 -5.97 -3.41
C ALA A 148 -12.56 -5.89 -1.92
N GLU A 149 -13.68 -6.48 -1.49
CA GLU A 149 -14.08 -6.54 -0.08
C GLU A 149 -13.05 -7.30 0.77
N LYS A 150 -12.58 -8.46 0.29
CA LYS A 150 -11.55 -9.24 1.00
C LYS A 150 -10.25 -8.45 1.16
N ILE A 151 -9.79 -7.79 0.10
CA ILE A 151 -8.57 -6.97 0.14
C ILE A 151 -8.74 -5.78 1.10
N MET A 152 -9.90 -5.12 1.10
CA MET A 152 -10.17 -4.02 2.04
C MET A 152 -10.20 -4.51 3.49
N ALA A 153 -10.82 -5.65 3.77
CA ALA A 153 -10.85 -6.23 5.12
C ALA A 153 -9.42 -6.57 5.59
N LEU A 154 -8.62 -7.21 4.74
CA LEU A 154 -7.23 -7.53 5.03
C LEU A 154 -6.38 -6.27 5.23
N THR A 155 -6.57 -5.25 4.39
CA THR A 155 -5.88 -3.96 4.52
C THR A 155 -6.18 -3.32 5.88
N ASN A 156 -7.45 -3.25 6.26
CA ASN A 156 -7.86 -2.70 7.54
C ASN A 156 -7.25 -3.48 8.72
N GLN A 157 -7.28 -4.80 8.67
CA GLN A 157 -6.67 -5.65 9.70
C GLN A 157 -5.17 -5.36 9.83
N ILE A 158 -4.42 -5.38 8.73
CA ILE A 158 -2.97 -5.12 8.74
C ILE A 158 -2.64 -3.73 9.28
N VAL A 159 -3.40 -2.71 8.87
CA VAL A 159 -3.21 -1.32 9.33
C VAL A 159 -3.46 -1.20 10.84
N LEU A 160 -4.50 -1.84 11.35
CA LEU A 160 -4.83 -1.82 12.79
C LEU A 160 -3.82 -2.61 13.62
N ASP A 161 -3.48 -3.82 13.20
CA ASP A 161 -2.57 -4.71 13.94
C ASP A 161 -1.16 -4.12 14.06
N ASN A 162 -0.71 -3.39 13.03
CA ASN A 162 0.63 -2.78 12.99
C ASN A 162 0.63 -1.29 13.39
N HIS A 163 -0.51 -0.69 13.73
CA HIS A 163 -0.64 0.74 14.00
C HIS A 163 -0.04 1.63 12.90
N THR A 164 -0.16 1.19 11.64
CA THR A 164 0.44 1.86 10.49
C THR A 164 -0.41 3.05 10.06
N THR A 165 0.21 4.21 9.84
CA THR A 165 -0.48 5.32 9.16
C THR A 165 -0.77 4.93 7.71
N CYS A 166 -2.02 5.09 7.27
CA CYS A 166 -2.44 4.72 5.92
C CYS A 166 -3.07 5.92 5.20
N LEU A 167 -2.60 6.21 3.99
CA LEU A 167 -3.25 7.13 3.07
C LEU A 167 -3.81 6.34 1.90
N MET A 168 -5.12 6.45 1.65
CA MET A 168 -5.80 5.75 0.56
C MET A 168 -6.44 6.74 -0.40
N ILE A 169 -6.14 6.58 -1.70
CA ILE A 169 -6.88 7.25 -2.77
C ILE A 169 -8.03 6.35 -3.18
N THR A 170 -9.23 6.92 -3.25
CA THR A 170 -10.42 6.28 -3.82
C THR A 170 -11.26 7.30 -4.56
N HIS A 171 -11.94 6.86 -5.61
CA HIS A 171 -12.98 7.65 -6.31
C HIS A 171 -14.39 7.26 -5.84
N ASN A 172 -14.52 6.23 -4.99
CA ASN A 172 -15.79 5.79 -4.43
C ASN A 172 -16.13 6.58 -3.16
N MET A 173 -17.21 7.38 -3.20
CA MET A 173 -17.66 8.22 -2.10
C MET A 173 -18.00 7.41 -0.85
N LYS A 174 -18.73 6.30 -1.00
CA LYS A 174 -19.10 5.42 0.11
C LYS A 174 -17.86 4.89 0.81
N SER A 175 -16.88 4.38 0.05
CA SER A 175 -15.61 3.92 0.61
C SER A 175 -14.83 5.05 1.29
N ALA A 176 -14.81 6.27 0.73
CA ALA A 176 -14.12 7.41 1.32
C ALA A 176 -14.70 7.82 2.69
N LEU A 177 -16.02 7.74 2.84
CA LEU A 177 -16.69 8.09 4.10
C LEU A 177 -16.68 6.95 5.13
N SER A 178 -16.76 5.69 4.67
CA SER A 178 -16.80 4.53 5.58
C SER A 178 -15.44 4.03 6.04
N THR A 179 -14.34 4.43 5.35
CA THR A 179 -12.99 3.91 5.64
C THR A 179 -12.12 5.00 6.28
N GLY A 180 -11.28 4.59 7.23
CA GLY A 180 -10.36 5.48 7.94
C GLY A 180 -11.06 6.47 8.86
N ASN A 181 -10.27 7.25 9.59
CA ASN A 181 -10.73 8.23 10.58
C ASN A 181 -10.75 9.69 10.05
N ARG A 182 -10.23 9.93 8.83
CA ARG A 182 -10.17 11.26 8.21
C ARG A 182 -10.33 11.15 6.70
N THR A 183 -11.07 12.06 6.09
CA THR A 183 -11.27 12.10 4.63
C THR A 183 -10.91 13.48 4.10
N LEU A 184 -10.00 13.51 3.13
CA LEU A 184 -9.58 14.72 2.44
C LEU A 184 -10.18 14.74 1.04
N MET A 185 -10.84 15.83 0.66
CA MET A 185 -11.31 16.04 -0.70
C MET A 185 -10.35 17.00 -1.41
N MET A 186 -9.89 16.58 -2.58
CA MET A 186 -8.96 17.38 -3.39
C MET A 186 -9.61 17.84 -4.69
N ASN A 187 -9.34 19.08 -5.07
CA ASN A 187 -9.70 19.63 -6.38
C ASN A 187 -8.61 20.60 -6.85
N GLN A 188 -8.18 20.47 -8.12
CA GLN A 188 -7.18 21.35 -8.75
C GLN A 188 -5.90 21.55 -7.87
N GLY A 189 -5.40 20.48 -7.30
CA GLY A 189 -4.17 20.49 -6.48
C GLY A 189 -4.35 21.05 -5.06
N LYS A 190 -5.58 21.39 -4.64
CA LYS A 190 -5.88 21.93 -3.32
C LYS A 190 -6.77 20.97 -2.52
N ILE A 191 -6.58 20.94 -1.21
CA ILE A 191 -7.52 20.32 -0.27
C ILE A 191 -8.66 21.33 -0.11
N ILE A 192 -9.87 20.93 -0.52
CA ILE A 192 -11.07 21.75 -0.44
C ILE A 192 -11.98 21.37 0.73
N GLN A 193 -11.82 20.15 1.24
CA GLN A 193 -12.55 19.65 2.39
C GLN A 193 -11.68 18.71 3.21
N ASP A 194 -11.82 18.79 4.53
CA ASP A 194 -11.10 17.99 5.51
C ASP A 194 -12.10 17.55 6.57
N LEU A 195 -12.47 16.28 6.53
CA LEU A 195 -13.53 15.70 7.36
C LEU A 195 -12.88 14.75 8.38
N ASN A 196 -13.10 15.04 9.65
CA ASN A 196 -12.75 14.12 10.73
C ASN A 196 -13.84 13.03 10.92
N GLU A 197 -13.67 12.18 11.91
CA GLU A 197 -14.58 11.06 12.16
C GLU A 197 -16.01 11.51 12.54
N ASP A 198 -16.13 12.62 13.27
CA ASP A 198 -17.43 13.15 13.70
C ASP A 198 -18.14 13.84 12.53
N ASP A 199 -17.41 14.55 11.69
CA ASP A 199 -17.94 15.15 10.45
C ASP A 199 -18.50 14.06 9.52
N LYS A 200 -17.79 12.93 9.40
CA LYS A 200 -18.19 11.80 8.55
C LYS A 200 -19.49 11.13 9.02
N LYS A 201 -19.70 11.01 10.35
CA LYS A 201 -20.92 10.42 10.91
C LYS A 201 -22.18 11.26 10.65
N ASN A 202 -22.00 12.56 10.45
CA ASN A 202 -23.09 13.50 10.23
C ASN A 202 -23.39 13.73 8.73
N MET A 203 -22.61 13.14 7.83
CA MET A 203 -22.83 13.22 6.39
C MET A 203 -23.65 12.04 5.89
N ASP A 204 -24.87 12.33 5.41
CA ASP A 204 -25.68 11.36 4.67
C ASP A 204 -25.14 11.23 3.24
N VAL A 205 -25.05 10.00 2.74
CA VAL A 205 -24.44 9.70 1.42
C VAL A 205 -25.33 10.17 0.25
N ASP A 206 -26.53 10.65 0.53
CA ASP A 206 -27.55 11.08 -0.44
C ASP A 206 -27.61 12.60 -0.65
N THR A 207 -26.59 13.34 -0.18
CA THR A 207 -26.47 14.79 -0.42
C THR A 207 -25.30 15.15 -1.37
#